data_cf920297a4149a94a469c6965cb4e1c7
#
_entry.id   cf920297a4149a94a469c6965cb4e1c7
#
_cell.length_a   1.000
_cell.length_b   1.000
_cell.length_c   1.000
_cell.angle_alpha   90.00
_cell.angle_beta   90.00
_cell.angle_gamma   90.00
#
_symmetry.space_group_name_H-M   'P 1'
#
loop_
_entity.id
_entity.type
_entity.pdbx_description
1 polymer ?
#
loop_
_entity_poly.entity_id
_entity_poly.type
_entity_poly.pdbx_seq_one_letter_code
_entity_poly.pdbx_strand_id
1 'polypeptide(L)'
;MGFSAGGHLAVMSTSYQDVDSYKPIDGIDKLGMHPNFMALIYPAYLGNAKRDSSTLDPLVKVNAKTAPTFIAITHDDSDRAICAALYYSELKRHNVAAELHIYAKGGHGYGLRPSKNPVSSWPARLEDWLRSSGWLHFDK
;
A
#
# COMPACT_ATOMS: atom_id res chain seq x y z
N MET A 1 -8.15 0.27 -0.95
CA MET A 1 -7.34 -0.98 -0.90
C MET A 1 -6.99 -1.39 -2.31
N GLY A 2 -5.76 -1.90 -2.52
CA GLY A 2 -5.28 -2.33 -3.83
C GLY A 2 -4.47 -3.62 -3.78
N PHE A 3 -4.69 -4.48 -4.76
CA PHE A 3 -3.99 -5.75 -4.96
C PHE A 3 -3.05 -5.64 -6.16
N SER A 4 -1.82 -6.12 -6.05
CA SER A 4 -0.84 -6.13 -7.15
C SER A 4 -0.70 -4.75 -7.83
N ALA A 5 -1.02 -4.63 -9.12
CA ALA A 5 -1.05 -3.36 -9.84
C ALA A 5 -2.05 -2.34 -9.23
N GLY A 6 -3.15 -2.81 -8.62
CA GLY A 6 -4.06 -1.96 -7.86
C GLY A 6 -3.41 -1.36 -6.61
N GLY A 7 -2.47 -2.06 -5.98
CA GLY A 7 -1.62 -1.51 -4.92
C GLY A 7 -0.73 -0.37 -5.42
N HIS A 8 -0.11 -0.55 -6.59
CA HIS A 8 0.63 0.51 -7.25
C HIS A 8 -0.26 1.73 -7.56
N LEU A 9 -1.45 1.51 -8.11
CA LEU A 9 -2.39 2.60 -8.39
C LEU A 9 -2.77 3.36 -7.12
N ALA A 10 -3.00 2.67 -6.01
CA ALA A 10 -3.27 3.31 -4.72
C ALA A 10 -2.09 4.17 -4.25
N VAL A 11 -0.85 3.71 -4.42
CA VAL A 11 0.36 4.50 -4.12
C VAL A 11 0.46 5.72 -5.03
N MET A 12 0.24 5.54 -6.34
CA MET A 12 0.29 6.64 -7.29
C MET A 12 -0.77 7.71 -7.00
N SER A 13 -1.97 7.32 -6.57
CA SER A 13 -3.02 8.28 -6.21
C SER A 13 -2.60 9.19 -5.04
N THR A 14 -1.83 8.69 -4.08
CA THR A 14 -1.29 9.52 -2.98
C THR A 14 -0.01 10.27 -3.36
N SER A 15 0.80 9.71 -4.27
CA SER A 15 2.01 10.38 -4.77
C SER A 15 1.71 11.64 -5.58
N TYR A 16 0.54 11.70 -6.21
CA TYR A 16 0.11 12.78 -7.11
C TYR A 16 -1.22 13.43 -6.73
N GLN A 17 -1.62 13.31 -5.48
CA GLN A 17 -2.90 13.80 -4.97
C GLN A 17 -3.10 15.31 -5.10
N ASP A 18 -2.02 16.08 -5.15
CA ASP A 18 -2.04 17.54 -5.31
C ASP A 18 -1.82 17.97 -6.79
N VAL A 19 -1.93 17.03 -7.75
CA VAL A 19 -1.67 17.29 -9.18
C VAL A 19 -2.94 17.06 -9.98
N ASP A 20 -3.51 18.13 -10.51
CA ASP A 20 -4.62 18.03 -11.45
C ASP A 20 -4.16 17.40 -12.76
N SER A 21 -4.75 16.29 -13.15
CA SER A 21 -4.49 15.60 -14.41
C SER A 21 -5.25 16.19 -15.59
N TYR A 22 -6.30 16.97 -15.31
CA TYR A 22 -7.12 17.68 -16.29
C TYR A 22 -7.79 18.90 -15.64
N LYS A 23 -8.32 19.82 -16.46
CA LYS A 23 -9.06 20.99 -15.96
C LYS A 23 -10.41 20.53 -15.40
N PRO A 24 -10.76 20.89 -14.15
CA PRO A 24 -12.04 20.53 -13.56
C PRO A 24 -13.25 20.88 -14.44
N ILE A 25 -14.17 19.93 -14.59
CA ILE A 25 -15.37 20.05 -15.44
C ILE A 25 -16.58 20.41 -14.57
N ASP A 26 -16.67 19.81 -13.37
CA ASP A 26 -17.81 20.00 -12.46
C ASP A 26 -17.41 20.11 -10.98
N GLY A 27 -18.40 20.03 -10.09
CA GLY A 27 -18.18 20.12 -8.65
C GLY A 27 -17.52 18.88 -8.04
N ILE A 28 -17.61 17.73 -8.70
CA ILE A 28 -17.01 16.47 -8.22
C ILE A 28 -15.49 16.54 -8.37
N ASP A 29 -15.01 17.12 -9.47
CA ASP A 29 -13.57 17.27 -9.72
C ASP A 29 -12.86 18.20 -8.71
N LYS A 30 -13.63 18.95 -7.93
CA LYS A 30 -13.10 19.80 -6.84
C LYS A 30 -12.98 19.07 -5.52
N LEU A 31 -13.46 17.82 -5.44
CA LEU A 31 -13.30 16.98 -4.26
C LEU A 31 -11.88 16.44 -4.19
N GLY A 32 -11.28 16.47 -3.01
CA GLY A 32 -9.94 15.96 -2.82
C GLY A 32 -9.86 14.44 -3.05
N MET A 33 -8.77 13.98 -3.65
CA MET A 33 -8.51 12.56 -3.92
C MET A 33 -7.76 11.85 -2.76
N HIS A 34 -7.63 12.49 -1.61
CA HIS A 34 -6.87 11.94 -0.47
C HIS A 34 -7.63 10.78 0.18
N PRO A 35 -7.12 9.55 0.13
CA PRO A 35 -7.70 8.44 0.88
C PRO A 35 -7.39 8.63 2.38
N ASN A 36 -8.30 8.19 3.23
CA ASN A 36 -8.08 8.21 4.68
C ASN A 36 -6.99 7.25 5.11
N PHE A 37 -6.86 6.12 4.40
CA PHE A 37 -5.80 5.13 4.56
C PHE A 37 -5.64 4.29 3.30
N MET A 38 -4.51 3.57 3.20
CA MET A 38 -4.27 2.59 2.16
C MET A 38 -4.09 1.19 2.75
N ALA A 39 -4.60 0.17 2.05
CA ALA A 39 -4.24 -1.23 2.28
C ALA A 39 -3.68 -1.82 0.99
N LEU A 40 -2.39 -2.15 1.01
CA LEU A 40 -1.61 -2.60 -0.14
C LEU A 40 -1.32 -4.10 0.02
N ILE A 41 -1.94 -4.92 -0.81
CA ILE A 41 -1.80 -6.37 -0.75
C ILE A 41 -0.95 -6.83 -1.93
N TYR A 42 0.23 -7.38 -1.64
CA TYR A 42 1.28 -7.72 -2.62
C TYR A 42 1.44 -6.64 -3.71
N PRO A 43 1.71 -5.37 -3.32
CA PRO A 43 1.81 -4.30 -4.30
C PRO A 43 2.92 -4.58 -5.30
N ALA A 44 2.62 -4.38 -6.59
CA ALA A 44 3.59 -4.50 -7.67
C ALA A 44 4.13 -3.12 -8.08
N TYR A 45 5.15 -3.11 -8.91
CA TYR A 45 5.69 -1.92 -9.60
C TYR A 45 6.15 -0.76 -8.70
N LEU A 46 6.43 -1.02 -7.42
CA LEU A 46 6.99 0.01 -6.54
C LEU A 46 8.50 0.22 -6.75
N GLY A 47 9.18 -0.77 -7.32
CA GLY A 47 10.61 -0.73 -7.57
C GLY A 47 10.98 -0.16 -8.93
N ASN A 48 12.20 0.33 -9.03
CA ASN A 48 12.76 0.88 -10.27
C ASN A 48 13.17 -0.23 -11.24
N ALA A 49 12.26 -0.61 -12.14
CA ALA A 49 12.49 -1.67 -13.13
C ALA A 49 13.70 -1.43 -14.08
N LYS A 50 14.22 -0.23 -14.15
CA LYS A 50 15.36 0.11 -15.05
C LYS A 50 16.72 0.10 -14.38
N ARG A 51 16.76 0.05 -13.04
CA ARG A 51 18.04 0.21 -12.32
C ARG A 51 18.35 -0.95 -11.41
N ASP A 52 17.48 -1.24 -10.51
CA ASP A 52 17.69 -2.25 -9.48
C ASP A 52 16.43 -2.29 -8.60
N SER A 53 15.98 -3.46 -8.26
CA SER A 53 14.89 -3.64 -7.29
C SER A 53 15.25 -3.16 -5.87
N SER A 54 16.50 -2.77 -5.63
CA SER A 54 16.96 -2.16 -4.38
C SER A 54 16.54 -0.69 -4.19
N THR A 55 15.87 -0.08 -5.17
CA THR A 55 15.38 1.30 -5.10
C THR A 55 13.92 1.39 -5.53
N LEU A 56 13.21 2.34 -4.94
CA LEU A 56 11.85 2.68 -5.39
C LEU A 56 11.88 3.36 -6.75
N ASP A 57 10.79 3.21 -7.51
CA ASP A 57 10.59 3.97 -8.73
C ASP A 57 10.54 5.47 -8.37
N PRO A 58 11.24 6.34 -9.12
CA PRO A 58 11.23 7.79 -8.88
C PRO A 58 9.85 8.44 -8.92
N LEU A 59 8.87 7.78 -9.53
CA LEU A 59 7.46 8.23 -9.54
C LEU A 59 6.74 7.91 -8.23
N VAL A 60 7.23 6.96 -7.43
CA VAL A 60 6.70 6.65 -6.10
C VAL A 60 7.21 7.69 -5.12
N LYS A 61 6.36 8.62 -4.75
CA LYS A 61 6.69 9.73 -3.84
C LYS A 61 5.99 9.53 -2.50
N VAL A 62 6.74 9.74 -1.44
CA VAL A 62 6.22 9.76 -0.07
C VAL A 62 6.49 11.13 0.54
N ASN A 63 5.52 11.66 1.25
CA ASN A 63 5.64 12.89 2.02
C ASN A 63 4.75 12.83 3.28
N ALA A 64 4.76 13.85 4.10
CA ALA A 64 4.00 13.88 5.35
C ALA A 64 2.46 13.84 5.18
N LYS A 65 1.96 14.06 3.96
CA LYS A 65 0.53 13.96 3.62
C LYS A 65 0.15 12.57 3.08
N THR A 66 1.11 11.68 2.84
CA THR A 66 0.83 10.31 2.39
C THR A 66 -0.06 9.62 3.41
N ALA A 67 -1.10 8.95 2.94
CA ALA A 67 -2.08 8.31 3.82
C ALA A 67 -1.47 7.19 4.67
N PRO A 68 -1.94 6.98 5.91
CA PRO A 68 -1.59 5.82 6.73
C PRO A 68 -1.74 4.51 5.94
N THR A 69 -0.79 3.60 6.05
CA THR A 69 -0.68 2.49 5.12
C THR A 69 -0.46 1.14 5.81
N PHE A 70 -1.32 0.17 5.50
CA PHE A 70 -1.12 -1.24 5.80
C PHE A 70 -0.55 -1.96 4.57
N ILE A 71 0.45 -2.82 4.76
CA ILE A 71 1.09 -3.58 3.69
C ILE A 71 1.17 -5.06 4.08
N ALA A 72 0.70 -5.95 3.20
CA ALA A 72 0.88 -7.39 3.34
C ALA A 72 1.50 -7.98 2.06
N ILE A 73 2.61 -8.70 2.21
CA ILE A 73 3.35 -9.30 1.10
C ILE A 73 4.00 -10.60 1.56
N THR A 74 4.48 -11.41 0.62
CA THR A 74 5.26 -12.61 0.93
C THR A 74 6.71 -12.47 0.49
N HIS A 75 7.63 -13.06 1.25
CA HIS A 75 9.06 -13.05 0.95
C HIS A 75 9.38 -13.69 -0.41
N ASP A 76 8.64 -14.74 -0.77
CA ASP A 76 8.79 -15.47 -2.03
C ASP A 76 8.07 -14.80 -3.23
N ASP A 77 7.60 -13.55 -3.09
CA ASP A 77 7.04 -12.75 -4.18
C ASP A 77 8.14 -11.95 -4.92
N SER A 78 9.22 -12.61 -5.31
CA SER A 78 10.32 -11.98 -6.04
C SER A 78 10.80 -10.69 -5.33
N ASP A 79 11.29 -9.73 -6.09
CA ASP A 79 11.83 -8.44 -5.59
C ASP A 79 10.75 -7.51 -5.01
N ARG A 80 9.47 -7.85 -5.18
CA ARG A 80 8.36 -7.02 -4.65
C ARG A 80 8.39 -6.90 -3.13
N ALA A 81 8.87 -7.95 -2.44
CA ALA A 81 9.05 -7.90 -0.99
C ALA A 81 10.07 -6.84 -0.56
N ILE A 82 11.19 -6.71 -1.32
CA ILE A 82 12.20 -5.67 -1.10
C ILE A 82 11.58 -4.29 -1.33
N CYS A 83 10.86 -4.12 -2.44
CA CYS A 83 10.22 -2.84 -2.78
C CYS A 83 9.16 -2.42 -1.76
N ALA A 84 8.39 -3.37 -1.21
CA ALA A 84 7.43 -3.10 -0.14
C ALA A 84 8.13 -2.65 1.16
N ALA A 85 9.26 -3.26 1.51
CA ALA A 85 10.06 -2.87 2.66
C ALA A 85 10.70 -1.48 2.48
N LEU A 86 11.17 -1.16 1.28
CA LEU A 86 11.68 0.16 0.94
C LEU A 86 10.57 1.22 1.04
N TYR A 87 9.38 0.92 0.54
CA TYR A 87 8.24 1.83 0.64
C TYR A 87 7.84 2.07 2.10
N TYR A 88 7.77 1.02 2.92
CA TYR A 88 7.57 1.15 4.36
C TYR A 88 8.65 2.03 5.01
N SER A 89 9.91 1.86 4.62
CA SER A 89 11.04 2.67 5.13
C SER A 89 10.85 4.16 4.80
N GLU A 90 10.39 4.48 3.59
CA GLU A 90 10.07 5.86 3.21
C GLU A 90 8.89 6.41 4.02
N LEU A 91 7.81 5.63 4.20
CA LEU A 91 6.70 6.03 5.07
C LEU A 91 7.20 6.38 6.47
N LYS A 92 8.06 5.53 7.04
CA LYS A 92 8.66 5.77 8.36
C LYS A 92 9.51 7.04 8.42
N ARG A 93 10.33 7.30 7.40
CA ARG A 93 11.16 8.52 7.31
C ARG A 93 10.31 9.80 7.29
N HIS A 94 9.15 9.74 6.65
CA HIS A 94 8.19 10.86 6.57
C HIS A 94 7.20 10.91 7.74
N ASN A 95 7.40 10.08 8.76
CA ASN A 95 6.54 9.96 9.94
C ASN A 95 5.07 9.62 9.61
N VAL A 96 4.84 8.90 8.51
CA VAL A 96 3.55 8.37 8.14
C VAL A 96 3.30 7.07 8.90
N ALA A 97 2.13 6.94 9.53
CA ALA A 97 1.75 5.72 10.22
C ALA A 97 1.65 4.55 9.24
N ALA A 98 2.33 3.45 9.53
CA ALA A 98 2.32 2.30 8.64
C ALA A 98 2.56 0.98 9.39
N GLU A 99 1.99 -0.11 8.85
CA GLU A 99 2.22 -1.48 9.30
C GLU A 99 2.59 -2.36 8.11
N LEU A 100 3.63 -3.20 8.27
CA LEU A 100 4.13 -4.09 7.23
C LEU A 100 4.20 -5.53 7.74
N HIS A 101 3.55 -6.44 7.02
CA HIS A 101 3.63 -7.88 7.21
C HIS A 101 4.32 -8.54 6.02
N ILE A 102 5.46 -9.21 6.28
CA ILE A 102 6.17 -10.03 5.29
C ILE A 102 6.07 -11.49 5.73
N TYR A 103 5.25 -12.27 5.04
CA TYR A 103 5.09 -13.71 5.30
C TYR A 103 6.12 -14.50 4.52
N ALA A 104 6.60 -15.63 5.07
CA ALA A 104 7.65 -16.41 4.44
C ALA A 104 7.25 -16.98 3.07
N LYS A 105 5.98 -17.42 2.92
CA LYS A 105 5.49 -18.10 1.73
C LYS A 105 4.07 -17.67 1.36
N GLY A 106 3.78 -17.72 0.05
CA GLY A 106 2.48 -17.43 -0.52
C GLY A 106 2.54 -17.02 -1.99
N GLY A 107 3.71 -16.63 -2.47
CA GLY A 107 3.91 -16.14 -3.84
C GLY A 107 3.14 -14.86 -4.11
N HIS A 108 2.86 -14.59 -5.38
CA HIS A 108 2.06 -13.46 -5.84
C HIS A 108 0.60 -13.86 -6.05
N GLY A 109 -0.33 -12.92 -5.82
CA GLY A 109 -1.72 -13.10 -6.23
C GLY A 109 -2.54 -14.04 -5.35
N TYR A 110 -2.18 -14.24 -4.08
CA TYR A 110 -2.92 -15.11 -3.16
C TYR A 110 -4.35 -14.62 -2.88
N GLY A 111 -4.61 -13.31 -2.91
CA GLY A 111 -5.93 -12.73 -2.68
C GLY A 111 -6.53 -13.14 -1.32
N LEU A 112 -7.79 -13.54 -1.35
CA LEU A 112 -8.52 -14.05 -0.18
C LEU A 112 -8.62 -15.58 -0.18
N ARG A 113 -7.88 -16.27 -1.07
CA ARG A 113 -7.97 -17.73 -1.17
C ARG A 113 -7.41 -18.40 0.06
N PRO A 114 -8.18 -19.30 0.72
CA PRO A 114 -7.67 -20.08 1.84
C PRO A 114 -6.45 -20.91 1.44
N SER A 115 -5.45 -20.93 2.28
CA SER A 115 -4.28 -21.80 2.10
C SER A 115 -3.71 -22.21 3.46
N LYS A 116 -2.78 -23.19 3.45
CA LYS A 116 -2.04 -23.56 4.67
C LYS A 116 -0.93 -22.56 5.02
N ASN A 117 -0.64 -21.61 4.15
CA ASN A 117 0.39 -20.61 4.38
C ASN A 117 -0.11 -19.53 5.36
N PRO A 118 0.73 -19.06 6.28
CA PRO A 118 0.37 -18.01 7.25
C PRO A 118 -0.13 -16.72 6.59
N VAL A 119 0.22 -16.46 5.31
CA VAL A 119 -0.27 -15.29 4.58
C VAL A 119 -1.80 -15.23 4.51
N SER A 120 -2.51 -16.36 4.60
CA SER A 120 -3.99 -16.38 4.64
C SER A 120 -4.57 -15.62 5.83
N SER A 121 -3.75 -15.27 6.83
CA SER A 121 -4.16 -14.46 7.99
C SER A 121 -4.12 -12.95 7.74
N TRP A 122 -3.66 -12.49 6.58
CA TRP A 122 -3.53 -11.05 6.32
C TRP A 122 -4.83 -10.25 6.51
N PRO A 123 -6.05 -10.77 6.22
CA PRO A 123 -7.27 -10.01 6.45
C PRO A 123 -7.51 -9.74 7.94
N ALA A 124 -7.21 -10.72 8.81
CA ALA A 124 -7.30 -10.51 10.25
C ALA A 124 -6.26 -9.47 10.75
N ARG A 125 -5.06 -9.45 10.16
CA ARG A 125 -4.05 -8.42 10.50
C ARG A 125 -4.49 -7.04 10.06
N LEU A 126 -5.11 -6.93 8.87
CA LEU A 126 -5.69 -5.67 8.42
C LEU A 126 -6.82 -5.22 9.36
N GLU A 127 -7.68 -6.13 9.81
CA GLU A 127 -8.73 -5.82 10.78
C GLU A 127 -8.14 -5.30 12.10
N ASP A 128 -7.13 -5.97 12.64
CA ASP A 128 -6.42 -5.53 13.85
C ASP A 128 -5.84 -4.13 13.70
N TRP A 129 -5.20 -3.86 12.53
CA TRP A 129 -4.63 -2.56 12.22
C TRP A 129 -5.72 -1.47 12.12
N LEU A 130 -6.83 -1.75 11.45
CA LEU A 130 -7.95 -0.81 11.32
C LEU A 130 -8.55 -0.47 12.69
N ARG A 131 -8.65 -1.46 13.59
CA ARG A 131 -9.13 -1.26 14.96
C ARG A 131 -8.16 -0.40 15.78
N SER A 132 -6.89 -0.77 15.79
CA SER A 132 -5.85 -0.07 16.57
C SER A 132 -5.63 1.37 16.08
N SER A 133 -5.88 1.61 14.80
CA SER A 133 -5.78 2.94 14.17
C SER A 133 -7.09 3.77 14.28
N GLY A 134 -8.15 3.23 14.87
CA GLY A 134 -9.42 3.95 15.05
C GLY A 134 -10.29 4.04 13.79
N TRP A 135 -9.98 3.27 12.73
CA TRP A 135 -10.78 3.26 11.49
C TRP A 135 -11.97 2.30 11.54
N LEU A 136 -11.92 1.32 12.43
CA LEU A 136 -12.98 0.34 12.61
C LEU A 136 -13.45 0.32 14.06
N HIS A 137 -14.68 0.73 14.28
CA HIS A 137 -15.36 0.66 15.57
C HIS A 137 -16.44 -0.42 15.51
N PHE A 138 -16.59 -1.19 16.57
CA PHE A 138 -17.79 -1.96 16.79
C PHE A 138 -18.62 -1.23 17.84
N ASP A 139 -19.84 -0.90 17.49
CA ASP A 139 -20.84 -0.58 18.50
C ASP A 139 -20.97 -1.81 19.41
N LYS A 140 -20.79 -1.59 20.71
CA LYS A 140 -20.95 -2.61 21.75
C LYS A 140 -22.40 -2.94 21.90
#